data_9deef06dc085c623d2c253022d245f7e
#
_entry.id   9deef06dc085c623d2c253022d245f7e
#
_cell.length_a   1.000
_cell.length_b   1.000
_cell.length_c   1.000
_cell.angle_alpha   90.00
_cell.angle_beta   90.00
_cell.angle_gamma   90.00
#
_symmetry.space_group_name_H-M   'P 1'
#
loop_
_entity.id
_entity.type
_entity.pdbx_description
1 polymer ?
#
loop_
_entity_poly.entity_id
_entity_poly.type
_entity_poly.pdbx_seq_one_letter_code
_entity_poly.pdbx_strand_id
1 'polypeptide(L)'
;MIFDRKTQPIVLGVLGLFFASSGNACAQSIDESINEVVGAITTPFVKFIFSPLPGTDIPWIVLWLIVAATVFTFYFGFIQVRAFRHSIDLVKGDYSRPEDAGEVSHFQALATALSGTVGLGNIAGVAVAVSIGGPGATFWMIVAGLMGMASKFTECTLGVKYRNEYPDGSVSGGPMYYLSKGLAEKGLALPGRVMAVLFSVFCVMGALGGGNMFQANQVHAQIVNISGGADSFLYDKGWITGLVMASFVFLVIVGGIRSIARFTEKIVPFMAVLYVGAALVVLAIFYDKIPWALGQIFAGAFTGLGIAGGIVGALIQGFRRAAFSNEAGVGSASIAHAAVRTN
;
A
#
# COMPACT_ATOMS: atom_id res chain seq x y z
N MET A 1 -9.52 16.70 17.68
CA MET A 1 -10.15 16.34 18.96
C MET A 1 -11.22 15.30 18.67
N ILE A 2 -10.80 14.04 18.38
CA ILE A 2 -11.69 12.92 18.03
C ILE A 2 -11.31 11.71 18.90
N PHE A 3 -11.35 11.90 20.19
CA PHE A 3 -11.50 10.81 21.15
C PHE A 3 -12.38 11.34 22.28
N ASP A 4 -13.67 11.01 22.18
CA ASP A 4 -14.63 11.25 23.25
C ASP A 4 -14.18 10.42 24.47
N ARG A 5 -14.21 11.03 25.67
CA ARG A 5 -13.84 10.42 26.95
C ARG A 5 -14.55 9.07 27.25
N LYS A 6 -15.56 8.71 26.48
CA LYS A 6 -16.32 7.45 26.65
C LYS A 6 -15.68 6.24 25.96
N THR A 7 -14.73 6.43 25.02
CA THR A 7 -14.07 5.33 24.30
C THR A 7 -12.71 4.93 24.88
N GLN A 8 -12.16 5.71 25.81
CA GLN A 8 -10.90 5.38 26.49
C GLN A 8 -10.89 4.04 27.24
N PRO A 9 -11.95 3.63 27.97
CA PRO A 9 -11.91 2.36 28.72
C PRO A 9 -11.93 1.12 27.81
N ILE A 10 -12.48 1.21 26.59
CA ILE A 10 -12.53 0.07 25.66
C ILE A 10 -11.16 -0.16 25.03
N VAL A 11 -10.44 0.89 24.65
CA VAL A 11 -9.11 0.79 24.06
C VAL A 11 -8.08 0.31 25.09
N LEU A 12 -8.16 0.78 26.34
CA LEU A 12 -7.32 0.31 27.43
C LEU A 12 -7.65 -1.11 27.87
N GLY A 13 -8.91 -1.53 27.78
CA GLY A 13 -9.35 -2.90 28.07
C GLY A 13 -8.84 -3.91 27.03
N VAL A 14 -8.83 -3.57 25.75
CA VAL A 14 -8.28 -4.41 24.70
C VAL A 14 -6.75 -4.49 24.78
N LEU A 15 -6.06 -3.39 25.10
CA LEU A 15 -4.61 -3.40 25.33
C LEU A 15 -4.24 -4.18 26.61
N GLY A 16 -5.05 -4.11 27.66
CA GLY A 16 -4.79 -4.83 28.93
C GLY A 16 -4.92 -6.35 28.80
N LEU A 17 -5.77 -6.86 27.92
CA LEU A 17 -5.90 -8.28 27.64
C LEU A 17 -4.69 -8.85 26.86
N PHE A 18 -3.98 -8.03 26.12
CA PHE A 18 -2.77 -8.45 25.40
C PHE A 18 -1.52 -8.60 26.30
N PHE A 19 -1.49 -7.96 27.47
CA PHE A 19 -0.32 -7.97 28.35
C PHE A 19 -0.39 -9.00 29.50
N ALA A 20 -1.46 -9.77 29.63
CA ALA A 20 -1.69 -10.60 30.83
C ALA A 20 -1.27 -12.07 30.71
N SER A 21 -0.65 -12.53 29.63
CA SER A 21 -0.26 -13.94 29.46
C SER A 21 1.21 -14.10 29.08
N SER A 22 2.07 -14.20 30.09
CA SER A 22 3.48 -14.57 29.96
C SER A 22 3.67 -16.07 30.17
N GLY A 23 3.92 -16.79 29.06
CA GLY A 23 4.35 -18.19 29.08
C GLY A 23 4.46 -18.71 27.64
N ASN A 24 5.65 -19.17 27.22
CA ASN A 24 5.94 -19.57 25.85
C ASN A 24 4.98 -20.66 25.28
N ALA A 25 4.45 -21.56 26.12
CA ALA A 25 3.44 -22.55 25.74
C ALA A 25 2.04 -21.91 25.51
N CYS A 26 1.74 -20.82 26.19
CA CYS A 26 0.48 -20.11 26.08
C CYS A 26 0.44 -19.21 24.83
N ALA A 27 1.60 -18.69 24.38
CA ALA A 27 1.71 -17.85 23.19
C ALA A 27 1.41 -18.63 21.90
N GLN A 28 1.95 -19.86 21.78
CA GLN A 28 1.63 -20.75 20.65
C GLN A 28 0.14 -21.10 20.57
N SER A 29 -0.50 -21.39 21.69
CA SER A 29 -1.93 -21.69 21.74
C SER A 29 -2.82 -20.45 21.43
N ILE A 30 -2.36 -19.26 21.78
CA ILE A 30 -3.05 -18.00 21.47
C ILE A 30 -2.92 -17.68 19.99
N ASP A 31 -1.73 -17.79 19.41
CA ASP A 31 -1.49 -17.57 17.99
C ASP A 31 -2.28 -18.56 17.11
N GLU A 32 -2.32 -19.85 17.50
CA GLU A 32 -3.13 -20.86 16.83
C GLU A 32 -4.63 -20.53 16.92
N SER A 33 -5.13 -20.15 18.08
CA SER A 33 -6.53 -19.76 18.28
C SER A 33 -6.91 -18.51 17.49
N ILE A 34 -6.03 -17.50 17.48
CA ILE A 34 -6.24 -16.29 16.67
C ILE A 34 -6.24 -16.64 15.18
N ASN A 35 -5.30 -17.44 14.71
CA ASN A 35 -5.21 -17.87 13.32
C ASN A 35 -6.43 -18.69 12.90
N GLU A 36 -6.96 -19.55 13.76
CA GLU A 36 -8.15 -20.32 13.49
C GLU A 36 -9.39 -19.42 13.34
N VAL A 37 -9.64 -18.52 14.31
CA VAL A 37 -10.78 -17.60 14.29
C VAL A 37 -10.67 -16.61 13.14
N VAL A 38 -9.52 -15.96 12.97
CA VAL A 38 -9.28 -15.01 11.88
C VAL A 38 -9.31 -15.72 10.53
N GLY A 39 -8.73 -16.92 10.45
CA GLY A 39 -8.76 -17.76 9.25
C GLY A 39 -10.18 -18.17 8.85
N ALA A 40 -11.01 -18.54 9.80
CA ALA A 40 -12.40 -18.89 9.54
C ALA A 40 -13.19 -17.71 8.94
N ILE A 41 -12.92 -16.49 9.38
CA ILE A 41 -13.57 -15.28 8.89
C ILE A 41 -12.96 -14.83 7.55
N THR A 42 -11.64 -14.81 7.43
CA THR A 42 -10.94 -14.23 6.26
C THR A 42 -10.86 -15.18 5.07
N THR A 43 -10.77 -16.49 5.28
CA THR A 43 -10.64 -17.48 4.19
C THR A 43 -11.77 -17.41 3.16
N PRO A 44 -13.06 -17.30 3.52
CA PRO A 44 -14.14 -17.14 2.55
C PRO A 44 -13.98 -15.87 1.70
N PHE A 45 -13.59 -14.75 2.31
CA PHE A 45 -13.33 -13.50 1.59
C PHE A 45 -12.15 -13.62 0.64
N VAL A 46 -11.05 -14.20 1.09
CA VAL A 46 -9.87 -14.42 0.25
C VAL A 46 -10.21 -15.32 -0.93
N LYS A 47 -10.93 -16.43 -0.69
CA LYS A 47 -11.39 -17.32 -1.75
C LYS A 47 -12.30 -16.61 -2.74
N PHE A 48 -13.23 -15.77 -2.26
CA PHE A 48 -14.10 -14.98 -3.11
C PHE A 48 -13.34 -13.97 -3.95
N ILE A 49 -12.48 -13.14 -3.32
CA ILE A 49 -11.72 -12.08 -4.01
C ILE A 49 -10.77 -12.65 -5.04
N PHE A 50 -10.11 -13.78 -4.74
CA PHE A 50 -9.17 -14.43 -5.64
C PHE A 50 -9.78 -15.60 -6.42
N SER A 51 -11.11 -15.74 -6.44
CA SER A 51 -11.74 -16.76 -7.26
C SER A 51 -11.44 -16.51 -8.74
N PRO A 52 -11.07 -17.57 -9.48
CA PRO A 52 -10.81 -17.45 -10.91
C PRO A 52 -12.11 -17.20 -11.68
N LEU A 53 -12.00 -16.48 -12.78
CA LEU A 53 -13.11 -16.36 -13.73
C LEU A 53 -13.39 -17.72 -14.40
N PRO A 54 -14.65 -18.03 -14.67
CA PRO A 54 -15.03 -19.29 -15.33
C PRO A 54 -14.20 -19.53 -16.61
N GLY A 55 -13.53 -20.68 -16.66
CA GLY A 55 -12.70 -21.08 -17.81
C GLY A 55 -11.31 -20.44 -17.86
N THR A 56 -10.86 -19.76 -16.80
CA THR A 56 -9.53 -19.15 -16.72
C THR A 56 -8.92 -19.33 -15.32
N ASP A 57 -7.60 -19.13 -15.22
CA ASP A 57 -6.89 -19.06 -13.92
C ASP A 57 -6.76 -17.60 -13.38
N ILE A 58 -7.40 -16.63 -14.07
CA ILE A 58 -7.28 -15.21 -13.75
C ILE A 58 -8.26 -14.87 -12.63
N PRO A 59 -7.79 -14.44 -11.43
CA PRO A 59 -8.67 -13.93 -10.39
C PRO A 59 -9.46 -12.71 -10.88
N TRP A 60 -10.77 -12.68 -10.63
CA TRP A 60 -11.64 -11.59 -11.10
C TRP A 60 -11.17 -10.21 -10.62
N ILE A 61 -10.60 -10.12 -9.41
CA ILE A 61 -10.08 -8.85 -8.88
C ILE A 61 -8.89 -8.33 -9.70
N VAL A 62 -8.02 -9.23 -10.18
CA VAL A 62 -6.89 -8.85 -11.04
C VAL A 62 -7.40 -8.31 -12.36
N LEU A 63 -8.37 -8.99 -12.97
CA LEU A 63 -9.00 -8.48 -14.20
C LEU A 63 -9.67 -7.12 -13.98
N TRP A 64 -10.39 -6.94 -12.88
CA TRP A 64 -11.01 -5.67 -12.52
C TRP A 64 -9.99 -4.53 -12.46
N LEU A 65 -8.87 -4.75 -11.77
CA LEU A 65 -7.79 -3.75 -11.66
C LEU A 65 -7.15 -3.44 -13.02
N ILE A 66 -6.92 -4.46 -13.86
CA ILE A 66 -6.39 -4.27 -15.21
C ILE A 66 -7.37 -3.44 -16.06
N VAL A 67 -8.65 -3.82 -16.06
CA VAL A 67 -9.69 -3.12 -16.83
C VAL A 67 -9.82 -1.67 -16.36
N ALA A 68 -9.92 -1.44 -15.06
CA ALA A 68 -10.01 -0.10 -14.52
C ALA A 68 -8.81 0.78 -14.88
N ALA A 69 -7.58 0.27 -14.70
CA ALA A 69 -6.36 0.99 -15.05
C ALA A 69 -6.27 1.27 -16.56
N THR A 70 -6.71 0.32 -17.39
CA THR A 70 -6.79 0.48 -18.85
C THR A 70 -7.80 1.56 -19.23
N VAL A 71 -9.03 1.46 -18.71
CA VAL A 71 -10.09 2.44 -18.98
C VAL A 71 -9.65 3.85 -18.59
N PHE A 72 -9.09 4.03 -17.39
CA PHE A 72 -8.63 5.35 -16.95
C PHE A 72 -7.45 5.86 -17.79
N THR A 73 -6.52 4.99 -18.18
CA THR A 73 -5.39 5.38 -19.03
C THR A 73 -5.88 5.94 -20.38
N PHE A 74 -6.81 5.26 -21.04
CA PHE A 74 -7.37 5.72 -22.30
C PHE A 74 -8.33 6.90 -22.13
N TYR A 75 -9.19 6.89 -21.10
CA TYR A 75 -10.13 7.96 -20.84
C TYR A 75 -9.43 9.30 -20.60
N PHE A 76 -8.33 9.30 -19.85
CA PHE A 76 -7.53 10.50 -19.61
C PHE A 76 -6.44 10.76 -20.66
N GLY A 77 -6.44 10.01 -21.77
CA GLY A 77 -5.49 10.20 -22.87
C GLY A 77 -4.02 10.13 -22.42
N PHE A 78 -3.68 9.07 -21.70
CA PHE A 78 -2.32 8.83 -21.19
C PHE A 78 -1.83 9.97 -20.30
N ILE A 79 -2.62 10.35 -19.30
CA ILE A 79 -2.32 11.43 -18.35
C ILE A 79 -0.93 11.29 -17.70
N GLN A 80 -0.50 10.08 -17.41
CA GLN A 80 0.80 9.76 -16.82
C GLN A 80 2.00 10.24 -17.66
N VAL A 81 1.82 10.37 -18.97
CA VAL A 81 2.84 10.89 -19.88
C VAL A 81 2.64 12.40 -20.09
N ARG A 82 1.40 12.80 -20.41
CA ARG A 82 1.08 14.19 -20.76
C ARG A 82 1.23 15.16 -19.60
N ALA A 83 0.89 14.74 -18.38
CA ALA A 83 0.95 15.60 -17.20
C ALA A 83 2.22 15.38 -16.37
N PHE A 84 3.20 14.63 -16.85
CA PHE A 84 4.42 14.33 -16.08
C PHE A 84 5.14 15.59 -15.62
N ARG A 85 5.36 16.55 -16.53
CA ARG A 85 6.01 17.83 -16.18
C ARG A 85 5.17 18.63 -15.20
N HIS A 86 3.86 18.71 -15.43
CA HIS A 86 2.93 19.40 -14.54
C HIS A 86 2.91 18.77 -13.12
N SER A 87 3.04 17.46 -13.01
CA SER A 87 3.11 16.80 -11.69
C SER A 87 4.36 17.19 -10.90
N ILE A 88 5.49 17.43 -11.58
CA ILE A 88 6.71 17.93 -10.96
C ILE A 88 6.50 19.35 -10.44
N ASP A 89 5.87 20.22 -11.22
CA ASP A 89 5.59 21.61 -10.84
C ASP A 89 4.60 21.66 -9.64
N LEU A 90 3.60 20.76 -9.60
CA LEU A 90 2.72 20.59 -8.44
C LEU A 90 3.49 20.20 -7.17
N VAL A 91 4.39 19.22 -7.27
CA VAL A 91 5.19 18.75 -6.13
C VAL A 91 6.15 19.83 -5.62
N LYS A 92 6.66 20.68 -6.50
CA LYS A 92 7.46 21.86 -6.11
C LYS A 92 6.63 22.93 -5.38
N GLY A 93 5.31 22.91 -5.52
CA GLY A 93 4.42 23.88 -4.91
C GLY A 93 4.10 25.10 -5.76
N ASP A 94 4.40 25.07 -7.06
CA ASP A 94 4.22 26.22 -7.97
C ASP A 94 2.75 26.67 -8.07
N TYR A 95 1.81 25.81 -7.70
CA TYR A 95 0.36 26.08 -7.71
C TYR A 95 -0.23 26.26 -6.31
N SER A 96 0.58 26.20 -5.24
CA SER A 96 0.09 26.34 -3.86
C SER A 96 0.01 27.80 -3.44
N ARG A 97 -1.08 28.18 -2.79
CA ARG A 97 -1.28 29.51 -2.22
C ARG A 97 -1.38 29.44 -0.70
N PRO A 98 -0.93 30.45 0.05
CA PRO A 98 -1.01 30.47 1.50
C PRO A 98 -2.44 30.36 2.06
N GLU A 99 -3.41 30.87 1.32
CA GLU A 99 -4.84 30.88 1.66
C GLU A 99 -5.58 29.59 1.36
N ASP A 100 -4.96 28.65 0.61
CA ASP A 100 -5.58 27.40 0.25
C ASP A 100 -5.82 26.52 1.49
N ALA A 101 -6.99 25.86 1.55
CA ALA A 101 -7.31 24.90 2.59
C ALA A 101 -6.40 23.67 2.51
N GLY A 102 -6.02 23.13 3.67
CA GLY A 102 -5.17 21.95 3.77
C GLY A 102 -4.11 22.05 4.85
N GLU A 103 -3.55 20.90 5.22
CA GLU A 103 -2.68 20.78 6.37
C GLU A 103 -1.22 20.55 6.02
N VAL A 104 -0.93 20.04 4.81
CA VAL A 104 0.40 19.64 4.36
C VAL A 104 0.71 20.16 2.96
N SER A 105 1.99 20.27 2.61
CA SER A 105 2.41 20.64 1.25
C SER A 105 2.21 19.47 0.27
N HIS A 106 2.26 19.75 -1.04
CA HIS A 106 2.22 18.71 -2.07
C HIS A 106 3.33 17.68 -1.91
N PHE A 107 4.56 18.13 -1.61
CA PHE A 107 5.69 17.23 -1.36
C PHE A 107 5.48 16.36 -0.11
N GLN A 108 4.94 16.93 0.98
CA GLN A 108 4.62 16.21 2.20
C GLN A 108 3.51 15.18 1.98
N ALA A 109 2.46 15.52 1.22
CA ALA A 109 1.40 14.57 0.87
C ALA A 109 1.94 13.42 0.02
N LEU A 110 2.80 13.73 -0.98
CA LEU A 110 3.47 12.72 -1.80
C LEU A 110 4.36 11.81 -0.94
N ALA A 111 5.21 12.36 -0.08
CA ALA A 111 6.09 11.59 0.80
C ALA A 111 5.28 10.70 1.76
N THR A 112 4.17 11.21 2.30
CA THR A 112 3.27 10.44 3.15
C THR A 112 2.63 9.28 2.38
N ALA A 113 2.12 9.51 1.17
CA ALA A 113 1.58 8.44 0.32
C ALA A 113 2.66 7.42 -0.06
N LEU A 114 3.86 7.87 -0.41
CA LEU A 114 4.99 7.00 -0.73
C LEU A 114 5.45 6.16 0.46
N SER A 115 5.38 6.68 1.69
CA SER A 115 5.74 5.91 2.88
C SER A 115 4.86 4.67 3.09
N GLY A 116 3.60 4.71 2.66
CA GLY A 116 2.71 3.55 2.66
C GLY A 116 2.91 2.63 1.45
N THR A 117 3.26 3.22 0.31
CA THR A 117 3.35 2.49 -0.97
C THR A 117 4.72 1.83 -1.19
N VAL A 118 5.82 2.52 -0.83
CA VAL A 118 7.19 2.03 -1.02
C VAL A 118 7.64 1.23 0.20
N GLY A 119 7.67 -0.08 0.05
CA GLY A 119 8.02 -1.01 1.15
C GLY A 119 8.35 -2.40 0.62
N LEU A 120 7.98 -3.42 1.38
CA LEU A 120 8.22 -4.83 1.02
C LEU A 120 7.60 -5.23 -0.31
N GLY A 121 6.49 -4.59 -0.72
CA GLY A 121 5.87 -4.83 -2.02
C GLY A 121 6.81 -4.58 -3.20
N ASN A 122 7.62 -3.52 -3.11
CA ASN A 122 8.57 -3.13 -4.14
C ASN A 122 9.88 -3.94 -4.07
N ILE A 123 10.24 -4.46 -2.91
CA ILE A 123 11.50 -5.17 -2.68
C ILE A 123 11.25 -6.68 -2.76
N ALA A 124 10.65 -7.27 -1.73
CA ALA A 124 10.38 -8.70 -1.67
C ALA A 124 9.30 -9.14 -2.68
N GLY A 125 8.31 -8.28 -2.95
CA GLY A 125 7.24 -8.57 -3.89
C GLY A 125 7.73 -8.82 -5.31
N VAL A 126 8.75 -8.09 -5.76
CA VAL A 126 9.39 -8.32 -7.08
C VAL A 126 10.11 -9.66 -7.10
N ALA A 127 10.89 -9.96 -6.05
CA ALA A 127 11.59 -11.25 -5.94
C ALA A 127 10.61 -12.43 -5.95
N VAL A 128 9.50 -12.32 -5.22
CA VAL A 128 8.43 -13.33 -5.22
C VAL A 128 7.74 -13.43 -6.58
N ALA A 129 7.50 -12.30 -7.27
CA ALA A 129 6.91 -12.32 -8.62
C ALA A 129 7.80 -13.07 -9.60
N VAL A 130 9.11 -12.82 -9.56
CA VAL A 130 10.10 -13.48 -10.42
C VAL A 130 10.24 -14.97 -10.07
N SER A 131 10.24 -15.32 -8.80
CA SER A 131 10.39 -16.73 -8.36
C SER A 131 9.18 -17.61 -8.73
N ILE A 132 7.96 -17.04 -8.74
CA ILE A 132 6.72 -17.77 -9.05
C ILE A 132 6.33 -17.64 -10.53
N GLY A 133 6.37 -16.42 -11.06
CA GLY A 133 5.93 -16.08 -12.41
C GLY A 133 7.03 -16.04 -13.46
N GLY A 134 8.29 -16.27 -13.05
CA GLY A 134 9.45 -16.10 -13.92
C GLY A 134 9.82 -14.63 -14.18
N PRO A 135 10.92 -14.37 -14.90
CA PRO A 135 11.40 -13.03 -15.22
C PRO A 135 10.36 -12.15 -15.91
N GLY A 136 9.47 -12.74 -16.73
CA GLY A 136 8.40 -12.04 -17.44
C GLY A 136 7.40 -11.32 -16.53
N ALA A 137 7.25 -11.75 -15.28
CA ALA A 137 6.41 -11.07 -14.30
C ALA A 137 6.88 -9.62 -14.06
N THR A 138 8.19 -9.35 -14.14
CA THR A 138 8.76 -8.00 -14.02
C THR A 138 8.23 -7.06 -15.12
N PHE A 139 8.15 -7.54 -16.36
CA PHE A 139 7.57 -6.76 -17.47
C PHE A 139 6.13 -6.36 -17.15
N TRP A 140 5.30 -7.31 -16.73
CA TRP A 140 3.91 -7.05 -16.41
C TRP A 140 3.72 -6.19 -15.15
N MET A 141 4.65 -6.26 -14.19
CA MET A 141 4.67 -5.32 -13.05
C MET A 141 4.91 -3.87 -13.49
N ILE A 142 5.85 -3.66 -14.43
CA ILE A 142 6.13 -2.33 -15.00
C ILE A 142 4.90 -1.79 -15.74
N VAL A 143 4.29 -2.61 -16.59
CA VAL A 143 3.07 -2.24 -17.34
C VAL A 143 1.94 -1.90 -16.38
N ALA A 144 1.70 -2.74 -15.37
CA ALA A 144 0.68 -2.50 -14.35
C ALA A 144 0.95 -1.21 -13.55
N GLY A 145 2.22 -0.92 -13.25
CA GLY A 145 2.63 0.32 -12.59
C GLY A 145 2.31 1.56 -13.43
N LEU A 146 2.69 1.54 -14.71
CA LEU A 146 2.42 2.64 -15.65
C LEU A 146 0.91 2.89 -15.83
N MET A 147 0.11 1.83 -16.00
CA MET A 147 -1.34 1.97 -16.10
C MET A 147 -1.97 2.39 -14.77
N GLY A 148 -1.45 1.89 -13.65
CA GLY A 148 -1.87 2.25 -12.30
C GLY A 148 -1.75 3.73 -11.96
N MET A 149 -0.84 4.46 -12.61
CA MET A 149 -0.71 5.92 -12.42
C MET A 149 -2.01 6.67 -12.75
N ALA A 150 -2.76 6.25 -13.78
CA ALA A 150 -4.05 6.85 -14.13
C ALA A 150 -5.13 6.56 -13.06
N SER A 151 -5.10 5.37 -12.45
CA SER A 151 -5.98 5.05 -11.31
C SER A 151 -5.62 5.91 -10.09
N LYS A 152 -4.33 6.06 -9.77
CA LYS A 152 -3.85 6.94 -8.70
C LYS A 152 -4.26 8.40 -8.92
N PHE A 153 -4.11 8.90 -10.14
CA PHE A 153 -4.58 10.24 -10.50
C PHE A 153 -6.06 10.41 -10.19
N THR A 154 -6.88 9.44 -10.60
CA THR A 154 -8.33 9.48 -10.38
C THR A 154 -8.68 9.50 -8.89
N GLU A 155 -8.14 8.57 -8.11
CA GLU A 155 -8.47 8.45 -6.68
C GLU A 155 -7.99 9.66 -5.87
N CYS A 156 -6.80 10.20 -6.16
CA CYS A 156 -6.28 11.38 -5.46
C CYS A 156 -7.06 12.65 -5.83
N THR A 157 -7.41 12.83 -7.11
CA THR A 157 -8.25 13.95 -7.56
C THR A 157 -9.64 13.91 -6.91
N LEU A 158 -10.27 12.74 -6.86
CA LEU A 158 -11.56 12.58 -6.18
C LEU A 158 -11.43 12.82 -4.66
N GLY A 159 -10.32 12.39 -4.06
CA GLY A 159 -10.03 12.62 -2.64
C GLY A 159 -10.00 14.11 -2.28
N VAL A 160 -9.38 14.93 -3.11
CA VAL A 160 -9.35 16.39 -2.93
C VAL A 160 -10.71 17.02 -3.28
N LYS A 161 -11.31 16.65 -4.40
CA LYS A 161 -12.59 17.23 -4.88
C LYS A 161 -13.73 17.08 -3.87
N TYR A 162 -13.82 15.96 -3.19
CA TYR A 162 -14.93 15.63 -2.29
C TYR A 162 -14.59 15.76 -0.81
N ARG A 163 -13.42 16.30 -0.46
CA ARG A 163 -13.01 16.49 0.94
C ARG A 163 -13.95 17.44 1.67
N ASN A 164 -14.00 17.33 2.99
CA ASN A 164 -14.55 18.36 3.86
C ASN A 164 -13.45 19.34 4.23
N GLU A 165 -13.79 20.60 4.25
CA GLU A 165 -12.94 21.68 4.76
C GLU A 165 -13.61 22.25 6.01
N TYR A 166 -12.83 22.40 7.09
CA TYR A 166 -13.34 22.85 8.37
C TYR A 166 -12.86 24.29 8.67
N PRO A 167 -13.59 25.03 9.52
CA PRO A 167 -13.24 26.42 9.85
C PRO A 167 -11.87 26.61 10.49
N ASP A 168 -11.32 25.56 11.11
CA ASP A 168 -9.99 25.57 11.71
C ASP A 168 -8.85 25.30 10.70
N GLY A 169 -9.19 25.20 9.39
CA GLY A 169 -8.27 24.93 8.30
C GLY A 169 -7.88 23.47 8.16
N SER A 170 -8.42 22.57 9.00
CA SER A 170 -8.25 21.13 8.84
C SER A 170 -9.13 20.62 7.70
N VAL A 171 -8.75 19.45 7.14
CA VAL A 171 -9.49 18.83 6.04
C VAL A 171 -9.64 17.34 6.27
N SER A 172 -10.72 16.76 5.72
CA SER A 172 -10.95 15.31 5.75
C SER A 172 -11.45 14.84 4.40
N GLY A 173 -10.73 13.91 3.79
CA GLY A 173 -11.07 13.36 2.48
C GLY A 173 -10.65 11.90 2.32
N GLY A 174 -10.86 11.39 1.13
CA GLY A 174 -10.57 10.00 0.79
C GLY A 174 -11.80 9.25 0.27
N PRO A 175 -11.70 7.93 0.04
CA PRO A 175 -12.77 7.16 -0.58
C PRO A 175 -14.10 7.20 0.17
N MET A 176 -14.08 7.23 1.51
CA MET A 176 -15.30 7.34 2.30
C MET A 176 -16.10 8.61 1.98
N TYR A 177 -15.41 9.68 1.59
CA TYR A 177 -16.05 10.96 1.23
C TYR A 177 -16.51 10.98 -0.24
N TYR A 178 -15.65 10.60 -1.18
CA TYR A 178 -16.06 10.65 -2.59
C TYR A 178 -17.06 9.56 -2.96
N LEU A 179 -17.07 8.40 -2.29
CA LEU A 179 -18.09 7.38 -2.48
C LEU A 179 -19.45 7.87 -1.95
N SER A 180 -19.49 8.45 -0.75
CA SER A 180 -20.74 8.92 -0.18
C SER A 180 -21.31 10.13 -0.91
N LYS A 181 -20.48 11.15 -1.22
CA LYS A 181 -20.94 12.40 -1.86
C LYS A 181 -21.09 12.24 -3.37
N GLY A 182 -20.08 11.67 -4.05
CA GLY A 182 -20.10 11.55 -5.50
C GLY A 182 -21.18 10.61 -6.03
N LEU A 183 -21.49 9.51 -5.32
CA LEU A 183 -22.63 8.66 -5.66
C LEU A 183 -23.97 9.29 -5.31
N ALA A 184 -24.04 10.11 -4.25
CA ALA A 184 -25.25 10.86 -3.93
C ALA A 184 -25.61 11.87 -5.03
N GLU A 185 -24.63 12.53 -5.65
CA GLU A 185 -24.82 13.41 -6.81
C GLU A 185 -25.41 12.68 -8.03
N LYS A 186 -25.23 11.36 -8.11
CA LYS A 186 -25.79 10.49 -9.15
C LYS A 186 -27.12 9.84 -8.76
N GLY A 187 -27.73 10.25 -7.64
CA GLY A 187 -28.96 9.67 -7.12
C GLY A 187 -28.76 8.34 -6.37
N LEU A 188 -27.52 7.92 -6.13
CA LEU A 188 -27.15 6.63 -5.49
C LEU A 188 -26.65 6.86 -4.05
N ALA A 189 -27.37 7.64 -3.24
CA ALA A 189 -26.94 8.04 -1.90
C ALA A 189 -26.79 6.83 -0.94
N LEU A 190 -27.71 5.87 -0.95
CA LEU A 190 -27.65 4.70 -0.07
C LEU A 190 -26.52 3.76 -0.45
N PRO A 191 -26.36 3.32 -1.71
CA PRO A 191 -25.18 2.56 -2.15
C PRO A 191 -23.87 3.27 -1.82
N GLY A 192 -23.80 4.58 -2.01
CA GLY A 192 -22.61 5.38 -1.71
C GLY A 192 -22.21 5.33 -0.24
N ARG A 193 -23.16 5.43 0.68
CA ARG A 193 -22.93 5.31 2.14
C ARG A 193 -22.46 3.89 2.52
N VAL A 194 -23.12 2.87 1.99
CA VAL A 194 -22.74 1.47 2.27
C VAL A 194 -21.32 1.21 1.81
N MET A 195 -20.97 1.60 0.58
CA MET A 195 -19.62 1.44 0.04
C MET A 195 -18.58 2.24 0.84
N ALA A 196 -18.91 3.44 1.30
CA ALA A 196 -18.01 4.26 2.12
C ALA A 196 -17.71 3.59 3.48
N VAL A 197 -18.71 3.01 4.13
CA VAL A 197 -18.53 2.27 5.40
C VAL A 197 -17.71 1.00 5.16
N LEU A 198 -18.04 0.21 4.15
CA LEU A 198 -17.28 -0.99 3.81
C LEU A 198 -15.81 -0.67 3.49
N PHE A 199 -15.58 0.39 2.70
CA PHE A 199 -14.23 0.86 2.44
C PHE A 199 -13.50 1.21 3.73
N SER A 200 -14.12 1.97 4.64
CA SER A 200 -13.48 2.39 5.90
C SER A 200 -13.07 1.18 6.74
N VAL A 201 -13.95 0.18 6.88
CA VAL A 201 -13.66 -1.05 7.62
C VAL A 201 -12.52 -1.82 6.97
N PHE A 202 -12.59 -2.06 5.65
CA PHE A 202 -11.54 -2.80 4.94
C PHE A 202 -10.21 -2.06 4.89
N CYS A 203 -10.21 -0.73 4.82
CA CYS A 203 -9.00 0.08 4.87
C CYS A 203 -8.30 -0.06 6.22
N VAL A 204 -9.03 -0.02 7.33
CA VAL A 204 -8.46 -0.25 8.67
C VAL A 204 -7.90 -1.66 8.79
N MET A 205 -8.65 -2.69 8.37
CA MET A 205 -8.17 -4.07 8.41
C MET A 205 -6.95 -4.29 7.51
N GLY A 206 -6.94 -3.70 6.31
CA GLY A 206 -5.80 -3.76 5.38
C GLY A 206 -4.57 -3.06 5.93
N ALA A 207 -4.74 -1.91 6.57
CA ALA A 207 -3.65 -1.18 7.23
C ALA A 207 -3.05 -1.98 8.40
N LEU A 208 -3.87 -2.61 9.23
CA LEU A 208 -3.42 -3.45 10.33
C LEU A 208 -2.67 -4.69 9.83
N GLY A 209 -3.21 -5.42 8.86
CA GLY A 209 -2.61 -6.64 8.33
C GLY A 209 -1.41 -6.38 7.42
N GLY A 210 -1.66 -5.86 6.23
CA GLY A 210 -0.65 -5.67 5.18
C GLY A 210 0.28 -4.49 5.44
N GLY A 211 -0.27 -3.38 5.94
CA GLY A 211 0.49 -2.16 6.19
C GLY A 211 1.35 -2.22 7.45
N ASN A 212 0.93 -2.94 8.48
CA ASN A 212 1.62 -2.97 9.77
C ASN A 212 2.17 -4.36 10.13
N MET A 213 1.30 -5.34 10.39
CA MET A 213 1.73 -6.65 10.91
C MET A 213 2.70 -7.37 9.98
N PHE A 214 2.41 -7.38 8.68
CA PHE A 214 3.29 -7.99 7.67
C PHE A 214 4.66 -7.31 7.62
N GLN A 215 4.71 -5.98 7.65
CA GLN A 215 5.96 -5.22 7.63
C GLN A 215 6.78 -5.49 8.90
N ALA A 216 6.16 -5.44 10.07
CA ALA A 216 6.81 -5.69 11.35
C ALA A 216 7.38 -7.12 11.44
N ASN A 217 6.62 -8.11 10.99
CA ASN A 217 7.06 -9.50 10.93
C ASN A 217 8.31 -9.68 10.05
N GLN A 218 8.32 -9.08 8.85
CA GLN A 218 9.46 -9.20 7.94
C GLN A 218 10.71 -8.46 8.46
N VAL A 219 10.54 -7.33 9.13
CA VAL A 219 11.65 -6.62 9.78
C VAL A 219 12.24 -7.49 10.88
N HIS A 220 11.40 -8.11 11.73
CA HIS A 220 11.85 -9.03 12.77
C HIS A 220 12.60 -10.22 12.18
N ALA A 221 12.03 -10.88 11.18
CA ALA A 221 12.66 -12.01 10.51
C ALA A 221 14.03 -11.65 9.93
N GLN A 222 14.17 -10.47 9.35
CA GLN A 222 15.45 -10.00 8.81
C GLN A 222 16.47 -9.68 9.91
N ILE A 223 16.05 -9.06 11.02
CA ILE A 223 16.92 -8.81 12.18
C ILE A 223 17.43 -10.13 12.74
N VAL A 224 16.56 -11.13 12.91
CA VAL A 224 16.92 -12.46 13.37
C VAL A 224 17.94 -13.10 12.42
N ASN A 225 17.68 -13.05 11.11
CA ASN A 225 18.55 -13.63 10.10
C ASN A 225 19.99 -13.08 10.15
N ILE A 226 20.15 -11.74 10.26
CA ILE A 226 21.47 -11.10 10.28
C ILE A 226 22.17 -11.19 11.66
N SER A 227 21.44 -11.50 12.73
CA SER A 227 21.97 -11.61 14.09
C SER A 227 22.28 -13.05 14.55
N GLY A 228 22.28 -14.00 13.60
CA GLY A 228 22.66 -15.40 13.87
C GLY A 228 21.57 -16.42 13.57
N GLY A 229 20.46 -16.05 12.97
CA GLY A 229 19.37 -16.97 12.62
C GLY A 229 18.74 -17.62 13.86
N ALA A 230 18.72 -18.95 13.89
CA ALA A 230 18.17 -19.71 15.02
C ALA A 230 18.95 -19.49 16.36
N ASP A 231 20.22 -19.10 16.27
CA ASP A 231 21.06 -18.83 17.46
C ASP A 231 20.91 -17.37 17.95
N SER A 232 20.11 -16.57 17.28
CA SER A 232 19.88 -15.19 17.68
C SER A 232 19.13 -15.09 19.01
N PHE A 233 19.59 -14.20 19.89
CA PHE A 233 18.86 -13.85 21.12
C PHE A 233 17.41 -13.43 20.86
N LEU A 234 17.12 -12.88 19.68
CA LEU A 234 15.79 -12.39 19.28
C LEU A 234 14.90 -13.44 18.63
N TYR A 235 15.40 -14.65 18.33
CA TYR A 235 14.68 -15.67 17.55
C TYR A 235 13.24 -15.89 18.04
N ASP A 236 13.05 -16.14 19.35
CA ASP A 236 11.71 -16.35 19.94
C ASP A 236 11.17 -15.10 20.67
N LYS A 237 11.76 -13.92 20.43
CA LYS A 237 11.44 -12.69 21.15
C LYS A 237 10.97 -11.57 20.23
N GLY A 238 10.11 -11.90 19.27
CA GLY A 238 9.52 -10.94 18.33
C GLY A 238 8.86 -9.75 19.00
N TRP A 239 8.34 -9.94 20.21
CA TRP A 239 7.74 -8.88 21.02
C TRP A 239 8.71 -7.73 21.36
N ILE A 240 10.03 -8.00 21.52
CA ILE A 240 11.03 -6.96 21.77
C ILE A 240 11.15 -6.05 20.55
N THR A 241 11.34 -6.65 19.38
CA THR A 241 11.38 -5.90 18.10
C THR A 241 10.08 -5.13 17.88
N GLY A 242 8.94 -5.78 18.14
CA GLY A 242 7.62 -5.17 18.04
C GLY A 242 7.45 -3.96 18.95
N LEU A 243 7.87 -4.05 20.22
CA LEU A 243 7.80 -2.97 21.18
C LEU A 243 8.67 -1.76 20.77
N VAL A 244 9.89 -2.03 20.31
CA VAL A 244 10.79 -0.98 19.81
C VAL A 244 10.18 -0.27 18.62
N MET A 245 9.69 -1.02 17.63
CA MET A 245 9.03 -0.45 16.45
C MET A 245 7.77 0.33 16.82
N ALA A 246 6.93 -0.22 17.69
CA ALA A 246 5.72 0.44 18.16
C ALA A 246 6.01 1.76 18.84
N SER A 247 7.09 1.83 19.63
CA SER A 247 7.51 3.07 20.30
C SER A 247 7.89 4.17 19.30
N PHE A 248 8.65 3.84 18.25
CA PHE A 248 9.00 4.80 17.19
C PHE A 248 7.76 5.24 16.40
N VAL A 249 6.90 4.31 16.03
CA VAL A 249 5.66 4.61 15.29
C VAL A 249 4.76 5.51 16.14
N PHE A 250 4.60 5.20 17.42
CA PHE A 250 3.79 5.98 18.36
C PHE A 250 4.23 7.45 18.41
N LEU A 251 5.54 7.72 18.50
CA LEU A 251 6.08 9.08 18.52
C LEU A 251 5.72 9.88 17.26
N VAL A 252 5.58 9.20 16.12
CA VAL A 252 5.25 9.84 14.84
C VAL A 252 3.74 10.07 14.71
N ILE A 253 2.90 9.08 15.11
CA ILE A 253 1.45 9.13 14.86
C ILE A 253 0.71 10.08 15.81
N VAL A 254 1.19 10.27 17.04
CA VAL A 254 0.50 11.09 18.06
C VAL A 254 0.26 12.52 17.61
N GLY A 255 1.11 13.06 16.73
CA GLY A 255 0.96 14.40 16.16
C GLY A 255 0.02 14.49 14.93
N GLY A 256 -0.66 13.41 14.57
CA GLY A 256 -1.57 13.37 13.42
C GLY A 256 -0.88 13.53 12.07
N ILE A 257 -1.65 13.89 11.03
CA ILE A 257 -1.16 13.95 9.65
C ILE A 257 0.02 14.91 9.46
N ARG A 258 0.03 16.02 10.20
CA ARG A 258 1.13 17.00 10.15
C ARG A 258 2.45 16.44 10.66
N SER A 259 2.39 15.65 11.74
CA SER A 259 3.59 14.97 12.30
C SER A 259 4.08 13.89 11.35
N ILE A 260 3.17 13.04 10.88
CA ILE A 260 3.47 11.98 9.91
C ILE A 260 4.14 12.58 8.67
N ALA A 261 3.55 13.62 8.09
CA ALA A 261 4.04 14.28 6.90
C ALA A 261 5.45 14.87 7.09
N ARG A 262 5.69 15.54 8.24
CA ARG A 262 7.00 16.12 8.59
C ARG A 262 8.10 15.05 8.75
N PHE A 263 7.73 13.87 9.21
CA PHE A 263 8.67 12.77 9.39
C PHE A 263 8.94 12.07 8.04
N THR A 264 7.89 11.79 7.27
CA THR A 264 7.99 11.08 6.00
C THR A 264 8.70 11.89 4.91
N GLU A 265 8.54 13.23 4.89
CA GLU A 265 9.24 14.10 3.93
C GLU A 265 10.78 14.01 4.01
N LYS A 266 11.31 13.58 5.17
CA LYS A 266 12.75 13.38 5.37
C LYS A 266 13.18 11.94 5.13
N ILE A 267 12.44 10.99 5.68
CA ILE A 267 12.81 9.56 5.64
C ILE A 267 12.60 8.96 4.26
N VAL A 268 11.50 9.29 3.58
CA VAL A 268 11.18 8.66 2.29
C VAL A 268 12.21 8.99 1.21
N PRO A 269 12.65 10.24 1.01
CA PRO A 269 13.72 10.53 0.07
C PRO A 269 15.03 9.82 0.42
N PHE A 270 15.40 9.80 1.71
CA PHE A 270 16.60 9.08 2.15
C PHE A 270 16.53 7.59 1.84
N MET A 271 15.40 6.96 2.17
CA MET A 271 15.16 5.54 1.85
C MET A 271 15.22 5.27 0.35
N ALA A 272 14.60 6.15 -0.46
CA ALA A 272 14.61 6.01 -1.92
C ALA A 272 16.04 6.13 -2.50
N VAL A 273 16.82 7.11 -2.07
CA VAL A 273 18.22 7.29 -2.50
C VAL A 273 19.07 6.08 -2.10
N LEU A 274 18.94 5.60 -0.87
CA LEU A 274 19.67 4.43 -0.38
C LEU A 274 19.34 3.18 -1.20
N TYR A 275 18.05 2.91 -1.42
CA TYR A 275 17.61 1.73 -2.15
C TYR A 275 18.01 1.77 -3.63
N VAL A 276 17.74 2.90 -4.31
CA VAL A 276 18.11 3.08 -5.72
C VAL A 276 19.64 3.05 -5.87
N GLY A 277 20.37 3.70 -4.96
CA GLY A 277 21.84 3.68 -4.97
C GLY A 277 22.40 2.25 -4.83
N ALA A 278 21.87 1.46 -3.89
CA ALA A 278 22.24 0.05 -3.73
C ALA A 278 21.91 -0.76 -5.00
N ALA A 279 20.74 -0.56 -5.59
CA ALA A 279 20.36 -1.22 -6.84
C ALA A 279 21.28 -0.87 -8.00
N LEU A 280 21.67 0.40 -8.12
CA LEU A 280 22.63 0.85 -9.16
C LEU A 280 24.02 0.25 -8.96
N VAL A 281 24.46 0.09 -7.71
CA VAL A 281 25.74 -0.61 -7.40
C VAL A 281 25.66 -2.07 -7.85
N VAL A 282 24.59 -2.77 -7.55
CA VAL A 282 24.39 -4.16 -8.01
C VAL A 282 24.38 -4.24 -9.54
N LEU A 283 23.68 -3.34 -10.22
CA LEU A 283 23.67 -3.29 -11.68
C LEU A 283 25.05 -2.98 -12.27
N ALA A 284 25.82 -2.11 -11.62
CA ALA A 284 27.19 -1.81 -12.04
C ALA A 284 28.13 -3.00 -11.87
N ILE A 285 28.01 -3.78 -10.79
CA ILE A 285 28.79 -5.00 -10.56
C ILE A 285 28.47 -6.06 -11.62
N PHE A 286 27.19 -6.20 -12.00
CA PHE A 286 26.71 -7.22 -12.93
C PHE A 286 26.34 -6.64 -14.30
N TYR A 287 26.99 -5.57 -14.74
CA TYR A 287 26.65 -4.87 -15.98
C TYR A 287 26.64 -5.79 -17.22
N ASP A 288 27.53 -6.78 -17.25
CA ASP A 288 27.62 -7.77 -18.32
C ASP A 288 26.39 -8.69 -18.42
N LYS A 289 25.63 -8.84 -17.33
CA LYS A 289 24.41 -9.66 -17.27
C LYS A 289 23.14 -8.88 -17.67
N ILE A 290 23.20 -7.54 -17.75
CA ILE A 290 22.02 -6.71 -18.03
C ILE A 290 21.36 -7.08 -19.37
N PRO A 291 22.09 -7.22 -20.52
CA PRO A 291 21.45 -7.59 -21.78
C PRO A 291 20.77 -8.95 -21.73
N TRP A 292 21.40 -9.92 -21.09
CA TRP A 292 20.80 -11.23 -20.88
C TRP A 292 19.53 -11.15 -20.01
N ALA A 293 19.58 -10.43 -18.89
CA ALA A 293 18.44 -10.27 -17.98
C ALA A 293 17.25 -9.60 -18.68
N LEU A 294 17.48 -8.56 -19.46
CA LEU A 294 16.45 -7.92 -20.28
C LEU A 294 15.84 -8.90 -21.29
N GLY A 295 16.68 -9.69 -21.95
CA GLY A 295 16.25 -10.75 -22.87
C GLY A 295 15.32 -11.75 -22.15
N GLN A 296 15.67 -12.18 -20.93
CA GLN A 296 14.84 -13.10 -20.14
C GLN A 296 13.51 -12.46 -19.70
N ILE A 297 13.51 -11.17 -19.37
CA ILE A 297 12.28 -10.44 -19.00
C ILE A 297 11.31 -10.39 -20.20
N PHE A 298 11.79 -10.01 -21.38
CA PHE A 298 10.94 -9.95 -22.57
C PHE A 298 10.53 -11.35 -23.07
N ALA A 299 11.43 -12.30 -23.12
CA ALA A 299 11.10 -13.66 -23.50
C ALA A 299 10.08 -14.28 -22.54
N GLY A 300 10.30 -14.17 -21.24
CA GLY A 300 9.38 -14.69 -20.23
C GLY A 300 8.00 -14.02 -20.21
N ALA A 301 7.90 -12.78 -20.68
CA ALA A 301 6.63 -12.06 -20.77
C ALA A 301 5.75 -12.55 -21.92
N PHE A 302 6.34 -13.06 -23.03
CA PHE A 302 5.60 -13.32 -24.29
C PHE A 302 5.76 -14.73 -24.87
N THR A 303 6.68 -15.57 -24.36
CA THR A 303 6.97 -16.88 -24.98
C THR A 303 6.47 -18.09 -24.18
N GLY A 304 5.78 -17.87 -23.08
CA GLY A 304 5.27 -18.98 -22.25
C GLY A 304 6.32 -19.77 -21.47
N LEU A 305 7.58 -19.35 -21.48
CA LEU A 305 8.68 -19.95 -20.71
C LEU A 305 8.62 -19.63 -19.19
N GLY A 306 7.52 -19.01 -18.74
CA GLY A 306 7.27 -18.74 -17.32
C GLY A 306 7.13 -20.03 -16.50
N ILE A 307 7.65 -20.04 -15.28
CA ILE A 307 7.74 -21.22 -14.42
C ILE A 307 6.35 -21.78 -14.06
N ALA A 308 5.33 -20.91 -13.93
CA ALA A 308 3.96 -21.33 -13.61
C ALA A 308 2.95 -20.62 -14.52
N GLY A 309 2.30 -21.38 -15.42
CA GLY A 309 1.19 -20.87 -16.23
C GLY A 309 1.56 -20.05 -17.48
N GLY A 310 2.83 -20.06 -17.91
CA GLY A 310 3.28 -19.39 -19.12
C GLY A 310 3.05 -17.87 -19.11
N ILE A 311 2.65 -17.29 -20.24
CA ILE A 311 2.37 -15.85 -20.39
C ILE A 311 1.30 -15.39 -19.39
N VAL A 312 0.22 -16.16 -19.23
CA VAL A 312 -0.89 -15.83 -18.34
C VAL A 312 -0.42 -15.86 -16.86
N GLY A 313 0.39 -16.84 -16.48
CA GLY A 313 0.95 -16.92 -15.14
C GLY A 313 1.85 -15.73 -14.82
N ALA A 314 2.74 -15.34 -15.73
CA ALA A 314 3.60 -14.16 -15.58
C ALA A 314 2.78 -12.87 -15.45
N LEU A 315 1.74 -12.71 -16.29
CA LEU A 315 0.82 -11.58 -16.23
C LEU A 315 0.06 -11.52 -14.88
N ILE A 316 -0.53 -12.64 -14.46
CA ILE A 316 -1.28 -12.70 -13.19
C ILE A 316 -0.37 -12.34 -12.01
N GLN A 317 0.82 -12.95 -11.92
CA GLN A 317 1.76 -12.67 -10.84
C GLN A 317 2.27 -11.23 -10.90
N GLY A 318 2.57 -10.72 -12.09
CA GLY A 318 2.97 -9.33 -12.30
C GLY A 318 1.93 -8.33 -11.80
N PHE A 319 0.69 -8.44 -12.26
CA PHE A 319 -0.40 -7.54 -11.83
C PHE A 319 -0.77 -7.70 -10.37
N ARG A 320 -0.83 -8.93 -9.87
CA ARG A 320 -1.14 -9.21 -8.45
C ARG A 320 -0.13 -8.55 -7.53
N ARG A 321 1.16 -8.65 -7.84
CA ARG A 321 2.23 -8.05 -7.05
C ARG A 321 2.34 -6.54 -7.24
N ALA A 322 2.10 -6.05 -8.46
CA ALA A 322 2.02 -4.61 -8.70
C ALA A 322 0.89 -3.96 -7.92
N ALA A 323 -0.32 -4.56 -7.91
CA ALA A 323 -1.46 -4.03 -7.15
C ALA A 323 -1.17 -3.93 -5.64
N PHE A 324 -0.50 -4.92 -5.08
CA PHE A 324 -0.05 -4.88 -3.68
C PHE A 324 1.06 -3.83 -3.46
N SER A 325 1.97 -3.67 -4.42
CA SER A 325 3.11 -2.77 -4.32
C SER A 325 2.75 -1.31 -4.51
N ASN A 326 1.97 -0.98 -5.55
CA ASN A 326 1.65 0.40 -5.91
C ASN A 326 0.33 0.90 -5.32
N GLU A 327 -0.49 0.01 -4.77
CA GLU A 327 -1.81 0.31 -4.19
C GLU A 327 -2.75 1.09 -5.14
N ALA A 328 -2.54 1.03 -6.45
CA ALA A 328 -3.37 1.73 -7.41
C ALA A 328 -4.78 1.12 -7.47
N GLY A 329 -5.80 1.94 -7.23
CA GLY A 329 -7.19 1.50 -7.12
C GLY A 329 -7.61 1.06 -5.71
N VAL A 330 -6.68 1.05 -4.73
CA VAL A 330 -6.98 0.73 -3.32
C VAL A 330 -7.60 1.93 -2.59
N GLY A 331 -7.26 3.17 -2.99
CA GLY A 331 -7.82 4.39 -2.41
C GLY A 331 -7.06 4.95 -1.21
N SER A 332 -6.08 4.23 -0.66
CA SER A 332 -5.31 4.66 0.53
C SER A 332 -4.59 5.99 0.32
N ALA A 333 -3.94 6.18 -0.82
CA ALA A 333 -3.20 7.40 -1.14
C ALA A 333 -4.09 8.65 -1.18
N SER A 334 -5.36 8.52 -1.57
CA SER A 334 -6.29 9.66 -1.62
C SER A 334 -6.57 10.27 -0.25
N ILE A 335 -6.41 9.50 0.84
CA ILE A 335 -6.53 10.00 2.22
C ILE A 335 -5.39 10.98 2.53
N ALA A 336 -4.15 10.61 2.20
CA ALA A 336 -2.99 11.47 2.39
C ALA A 336 -3.04 12.71 1.50
N HIS A 337 -3.40 12.52 0.21
CA HIS A 337 -3.48 13.63 -0.74
C HIS A 337 -4.66 14.58 -0.49
N ALA A 338 -5.73 14.10 0.15
CA ALA A 338 -6.82 14.99 0.56
C ALA A 338 -6.38 16.06 1.58
N ALA A 339 -5.33 15.79 2.36
CA ALA A 339 -4.79 16.75 3.32
C ALA A 339 -3.91 17.85 2.68
N VAL A 340 -3.66 17.79 1.37
CA VAL A 340 -2.81 18.76 0.66
C VAL A 340 -3.42 20.15 0.65
N ARG A 341 -2.55 21.16 0.80
CA ARG A 341 -2.92 22.57 0.66
C ARG A 341 -3.10 22.92 -0.81
N THR A 342 -4.35 23.00 -1.26
CA THR A 342 -4.73 23.29 -2.64
C THR A 342 -6.20 23.67 -2.73
N ASN A 343 -6.57 24.40 -3.77
CA ASN A 343 -7.97 24.68 -4.16
C ASN A 343 -8.50 23.66 -5.14
#